data_e37b069a039fc03bd7f461fc6fa9026a
#
_entry.id   e37b069a039fc03bd7f461fc6fa9026a
#
_cell.length_a   1.000
_cell.length_b   1.000
_cell.length_c   1.000
_cell.angle_alpha   90.00
_cell.angle_beta   90.00
_cell.angle_gamma   90.00
#
_symmetry.space_group_name_H-M   'P 1'
#
loop_
_entity.id
_entity.type
_entity.pdbx_description
1 polymer ?
#
loop_
_entity_poly.entity_id
_entity_poly.type
_entity_poly.pdbx_seq_one_letter_code
_entity_poly.pdbx_strand_id
1 'polypeptide(L)'
;MKFSLTNIGKIAQADIEINGLTVLGGYNDIGKSTVGKTLFSVIKTISDIEQETQEFITEQIEQELIEFSVEIRKITGERFSIPLKNQEYIEKHVPVILLKIREELQSLQFSPAEITKIDNLLNSLEERIKKICNPEKDESYKKVFDSINYSLFRGDVQNRHAVTIESRIIATDEACKLEILLESGRTASFVIESDFPFQNITLVDSPLVVGWVSAVGVSRNHIKETFGHYVFDLLNKIRYSTEESYNLLSDSPRKLVEKIRRIIGGLMFYDRSQRNFLFKQENMVVQPINLASGIKIFGIIQMLLAAEATIANTVLIVDEPEAHLHPEWQLKYAEVLTQLVDMGVYVLVSTHSPYMIEALKHYSEKLQQEKITNFYLGGAGEHGTIFSDVTQDLNPLFELLAKPMRRLM
;
A
#
# COMPACT_ATOMS: atom_id res chain seq x y z
N MET A 1 16.12 7.47 7.24
CA MET A 1 15.09 7.20 8.29
C MET A 1 15.35 5.83 8.89
N LYS A 2 15.37 5.72 10.22
CA LYS A 2 15.41 4.43 10.94
C LYS A 2 13.98 3.92 11.16
N PHE A 3 13.72 2.67 10.81
CA PHE A 3 12.43 1.99 10.95
C PHE A 3 12.59 0.76 11.84
N SER A 4 11.96 0.78 13.01
CA SER A 4 12.09 -0.25 14.04
C SER A 4 10.77 -0.96 14.28
N LEU A 5 10.80 -2.28 14.27
CA LEU A 5 9.66 -3.15 14.53
C LEU A 5 9.96 -4.04 15.75
N THR A 6 9.01 -4.11 16.66
CA THR A 6 9.05 -5.02 17.80
C THR A 6 7.76 -5.82 17.83
N ASN A 7 7.87 -7.14 17.83
CA ASN A 7 6.77 -8.07 17.99
C ASN A 7 5.65 -7.91 16.92
N ILE A 8 6.04 -7.74 15.64
CA ILE A 8 5.13 -7.59 14.49
C ILE A 8 5.14 -8.85 13.62
N GLY A 9 4.00 -9.53 13.48
CA GLY A 9 3.89 -10.79 12.74
C GLY A 9 4.86 -11.84 13.27
N LYS A 10 5.80 -12.29 12.44
CA LYS A 10 6.88 -13.22 12.86
C LYS A 10 8.14 -12.51 13.34
N ILE A 11 8.17 -11.18 13.30
CA ILE A 11 9.35 -10.39 13.66
C ILE A 11 9.33 -10.15 15.16
N ALA A 12 10.35 -10.64 15.85
CA ALA A 12 10.62 -10.27 17.23
C ALA A 12 11.25 -8.87 17.30
N GLN A 13 12.25 -8.62 16.45
CA GLN A 13 12.92 -7.33 16.35
C GLN A 13 13.49 -7.09 14.96
N ALA A 14 13.30 -5.88 14.45
CA ALA A 14 13.96 -5.37 13.24
C ALA A 14 14.27 -3.89 13.42
N ASP A 15 15.52 -3.53 13.24
CA ASP A 15 16.01 -2.14 13.20
C ASP A 15 16.61 -1.91 11.81
N ILE A 16 15.87 -1.23 10.93
CA ILE A 16 16.17 -1.13 9.51
C ILE A 16 16.32 0.33 9.14
N GLU A 17 17.38 0.65 8.43
CA GLU A 17 17.60 1.99 7.87
C GLU A 17 17.06 2.04 6.43
N ILE A 18 16.10 2.91 6.22
CA ILE A 18 15.57 3.23 4.89
C ILE A 18 16.32 4.44 4.36
N ASN A 19 17.37 4.15 3.53
CA ASN A 19 18.29 5.16 3.04
C ASN A 19 18.80 4.76 1.64
N GLY A 20 18.08 5.18 0.59
CA GLY A 20 18.37 4.79 -0.79
C GLY A 20 17.95 3.34 -1.07
N LEU A 21 18.90 2.39 -1.08
CA LEU A 21 18.63 0.96 -1.30
C LEU A 21 18.68 0.19 0.02
N THR A 22 17.61 -0.51 0.34
CA THR A 22 17.53 -1.42 1.49
C THR A 22 17.19 -2.82 1.02
N VAL A 23 18.01 -3.80 1.36
CA VAL A 23 17.85 -5.20 0.94
C VAL A 23 17.63 -6.10 2.15
N LEU A 24 16.51 -6.82 2.17
CA LEU A 24 16.16 -7.80 3.19
C LEU A 24 16.37 -9.21 2.63
N GLY A 25 17.41 -9.88 3.11
CA GLY A 25 17.75 -11.25 2.70
C GLY A 25 17.40 -12.28 3.76
N GLY A 26 17.21 -13.54 3.33
CA GLY A 26 16.99 -14.67 4.21
C GLY A 26 16.02 -15.71 3.66
N TYR A 27 15.74 -16.76 4.44
CA TYR A 27 14.80 -17.83 4.05
C TYR A 27 13.37 -17.32 3.82
N ASN A 28 12.56 -18.17 3.18
CA ASN A 28 11.12 -17.90 3.09
C ASN A 28 10.52 -17.93 4.50
N ASP A 29 9.41 -17.18 4.67
CA ASP A 29 8.60 -17.18 5.89
C ASP A 29 9.27 -16.61 7.16
N ILE A 30 10.32 -15.78 7.01
CA ILE A 30 11.00 -15.09 8.12
C ILE A 30 10.50 -13.65 8.37
N GLY A 31 9.46 -13.20 7.67
CA GLY A 31 8.89 -11.86 7.88
C GLY A 31 9.46 -10.75 7.01
N LYS A 32 10.21 -11.03 5.92
CA LYS A 32 10.68 -10.02 4.96
C LYS A 32 9.53 -9.18 4.41
N SER A 33 8.50 -9.85 3.87
CA SER A 33 7.28 -9.20 3.38
C SER A 33 6.52 -8.45 4.48
N THR A 34 6.61 -8.90 5.72
CA THR A 34 6.00 -8.23 6.89
C THR A 34 6.62 -6.85 7.10
N VAL A 35 7.96 -6.72 7.00
CA VAL A 35 8.64 -5.41 7.07
C VAL A 35 8.10 -4.48 6.00
N GLY A 36 8.07 -4.92 4.73
CA GLY A 36 7.59 -4.13 3.60
C GLY A 36 6.13 -3.70 3.77
N LYS A 37 5.25 -4.64 4.11
CA LYS A 37 3.83 -4.36 4.35
C LYS A 37 3.59 -3.40 5.51
N THR A 38 4.35 -3.52 6.60
CA THR A 38 4.24 -2.60 7.74
C THR A 38 4.74 -1.21 7.37
N LEU A 39 5.86 -1.11 6.64
CA LEU A 39 6.34 0.18 6.13
C LEU A 39 5.32 0.82 5.17
N PHE A 40 4.71 0.02 4.28
CA PHE A 40 3.63 0.48 3.41
C PHE A 40 2.46 1.03 4.22
N SER A 41 1.98 0.30 5.25
CA SER A 41 0.83 0.76 6.04
C SER A 41 1.11 2.07 6.77
N VAL A 42 2.32 2.25 7.32
CA VAL A 42 2.72 3.49 8.00
C VAL A 42 2.73 4.68 7.04
N ILE A 43 3.51 4.58 5.96
CA ILE A 43 3.65 5.70 5.01
C ILE A 43 2.32 6.00 4.31
N LYS A 44 1.57 4.96 3.92
CA LYS A 44 0.27 5.12 3.26
C LYS A 44 -0.76 5.81 4.17
N THR A 45 -0.78 5.46 5.46
CA THR A 45 -1.63 6.15 6.44
C THR A 45 -1.33 7.64 6.49
N ILE A 46 -0.05 8.03 6.50
CA ILE A 46 0.35 9.43 6.62
C ILE A 46 0.09 10.18 5.32
N SER A 47 0.50 9.60 4.17
CA SER A 47 0.37 10.27 2.86
C SER A 47 -1.08 10.50 2.43
N ASP A 48 -1.97 9.59 2.79
CA ASP A 48 -3.35 9.60 2.33
C ASP A 48 -4.36 9.89 3.44
N ILE A 49 -3.90 10.37 4.60
CA ILE A 49 -4.75 10.55 5.81
C ILE A 49 -6.02 11.36 5.52
N GLU A 50 -5.92 12.44 4.75
CA GLU A 50 -7.06 13.28 4.42
C GLU A 50 -8.06 12.52 3.56
N GLN A 51 -7.60 11.88 2.49
CA GLN A 51 -8.46 11.12 1.56
C GLN A 51 -9.09 9.92 2.26
N GLU A 52 -8.31 9.11 2.99
CA GLU A 52 -8.81 7.91 3.68
C GLU A 52 -9.77 8.28 4.82
N THR A 53 -9.49 9.36 5.56
CA THR A 53 -10.42 9.87 6.60
C THR A 53 -11.75 10.29 5.96
N GLN A 54 -11.71 10.93 4.81
CA GLN A 54 -12.87 11.38 4.09
C GLN A 54 -13.71 10.19 3.56
N GLU A 55 -13.06 9.18 2.95
CA GLU A 55 -13.72 7.94 2.56
C GLU A 55 -14.40 7.26 3.77
N PHE A 56 -13.69 7.18 4.91
CA PHE A 56 -14.22 6.59 6.14
C PHE A 56 -15.42 7.36 6.71
N ILE A 57 -15.37 8.71 6.74
CA ILE A 57 -16.48 9.56 7.16
C ILE A 57 -17.71 9.27 6.30
N THR A 58 -17.52 9.19 4.99
CA THR A 58 -18.60 8.93 4.04
C THR A 58 -19.25 7.57 4.27
N GLU A 59 -18.45 6.52 4.41
CA GLU A 59 -18.95 5.17 4.71
C GLU A 59 -19.73 5.10 6.02
N GLN A 60 -19.24 5.79 7.06
CA GLN A 60 -19.96 5.86 8.34
C GLN A 60 -21.28 6.60 8.23
N ILE A 61 -21.32 7.72 7.50
CA ILE A 61 -22.57 8.46 7.27
C ILE A 61 -23.56 7.58 6.48
N GLU A 62 -23.10 6.85 5.46
CA GLU A 62 -23.96 5.93 4.72
C GLU A 62 -24.58 4.86 5.63
N GLN A 63 -23.79 4.27 6.52
CA GLN A 63 -24.29 3.29 7.48
C GLN A 63 -25.35 3.89 8.43
N GLU A 64 -25.08 5.06 9.01
CA GLU A 64 -26.03 5.77 9.86
C GLU A 64 -27.34 6.08 9.14
N LEU A 65 -27.28 6.49 7.88
CA LEU A 65 -28.45 6.77 7.05
C LEU A 65 -29.24 5.49 6.72
N ILE A 66 -28.56 4.37 6.48
CA ILE A 66 -29.20 3.07 6.27
C ILE A 66 -29.90 2.61 7.57
N GLU A 67 -29.22 2.68 8.72
CA GLU A 67 -29.80 2.32 10.00
C GLU A 67 -31.02 3.17 10.32
N PHE A 68 -30.90 4.49 10.12
CA PHE A 68 -32.01 5.42 10.27
C PHE A 68 -33.22 5.04 9.38
N SER A 69 -32.99 4.70 8.11
CA SER A 69 -34.06 4.27 7.21
C SER A 69 -34.77 3.01 7.68
N VAL A 70 -34.04 2.05 8.28
CA VAL A 70 -34.60 0.84 8.87
C VAL A 70 -35.44 1.16 10.11
N GLU A 71 -35.00 2.10 10.97
CA GLU A 71 -35.73 2.51 12.16
C GLU A 71 -37.02 3.27 11.79
N ILE A 72 -36.95 4.20 10.83
CA ILE A 72 -38.15 4.88 10.31
C ILE A 72 -39.17 3.86 9.77
N ARG A 73 -38.71 2.87 9.01
CA ARG A 73 -39.61 1.82 8.49
C ARG A 73 -40.31 1.03 9.61
N LYS A 74 -39.64 0.78 10.72
CA LYS A 74 -40.28 0.10 11.88
C LYS A 74 -41.39 0.93 12.53
N ILE A 75 -41.26 2.27 12.47
CA ILE A 75 -42.25 3.20 13.05
C ILE A 75 -43.41 3.42 12.10
N THR A 76 -43.12 3.67 10.82
CA THR A 76 -44.10 4.12 9.81
C THR A 76 -44.73 2.96 9.00
N GLY A 77 -44.09 1.80 9.00
CA GLY A 77 -44.48 0.68 8.11
C GLY A 77 -44.15 0.90 6.64
N GLU A 78 -43.71 2.09 6.24
CA GLU A 78 -43.41 2.45 4.85
C GLU A 78 -41.92 2.32 4.52
N ARG A 79 -41.58 2.08 3.24
CA ARG A 79 -40.22 2.08 2.76
C ARG A 79 -39.75 3.54 2.58
N PHE A 80 -38.89 3.98 3.46
CA PHE A 80 -38.17 5.22 3.31
C PHE A 80 -36.82 4.95 2.64
N SER A 81 -36.57 5.51 1.47
CA SER A 81 -35.29 5.37 0.76
C SER A 81 -34.59 6.72 0.68
N ILE A 82 -33.45 6.81 1.33
CA ILE A 82 -32.58 7.98 1.22
C ILE A 82 -31.84 7.86 -0.12
N PRO A 83 -31.92 8.85 -1.03
CA PRO A 83 -31.23 8.82 -2.30
C PRO A 83 -29.72 9.04 -2.06
N LEU A 84 -28.98 7.96 -1.78
CA LEU A 84 -27.53 7.96 -1.68
C LEU A 84 -26.95 8.03 -3.11
N LYS A 85 -26.61 9.23 -3.58
CA LYS A 85 -25.93 9.44 -4.86
C LYS A 85 -24.47 9.75 -4.56
N ASN A 86 -23.52 8.93 -4.97
CA ASN A 86 -22.05 9.12 -4.95
C ASN A 86 -21.43 9.68 -3.64
N GLN A 87 -20.31 9.10 -3.22
CA GLN A 87 -19.52 9.49 -2.05
C GLN A 87 -19.25 11.01 -1.97
N GLU A 88 -18.77 11.62 -3.05
CA GLU A 88 -18.48 13.07 -3.12
C GLU A 88 -19.73 13.97 -2.89
N TYR A 89 -20.94 13.43 -3.12
CA TYR A 89 -22.18 14.15 -2.89
C TYR A 89 -22.58 14.14 -1.41
N ILE A 90 -22.32 13.06 -0.68
CA ILE A 90 -22.75 12.90 0.73
C ILE A 90 -22.04 13.92 1.61
N GLU A 91 -20.72 14.05 1.51
CA GLU A 91 -19.91 14.93 2.33
C GLU A 91 -20.29 16.40 2.23
N LYS A 92 -20.39 16.90 0.97
CA LYS A 92 -20.74 18.31 0.72
C LYS A 92 -22.19 18.65 1.03
N HIS A 93 -23.06 17.63 1.11
CA HIS A 93 -24.49 17.81 1.13
C HIS A 93 -25.19 17.21 2.36
N VAL A 94 -24.43 16.74 3.37
CA VAL A 94 -25.05 16.23 4.64
C VAL A 94 -26.13 17.15 5.19
N PRO A 95 -25.93 18.47 5.34
CA PRO A 95 -26.99 19.35 5.82
C PRO A 95 -28.21 19.38 4.89
N VAL A 96 -27.98 19.31 3.58
CA VAL A 96 -29.04 19.28 2.55
C VAL A 96 -29.79 17.94 2.58
N ILE A 97 -29.05 16.83 2.79
CA ILE A 97 -29.66 15.49 2.92
C ILE A 97 -30.56 15.43 4.14
N LEU A 98 -30.07 15.90 5.30
CA LEU A 98 -30.85 15.95 6.54
C LEU A 98 -32.09 16.86 6.40
N LEU A 99 -31.96 18.00 5.73
CA LEU A 99 -33.09 18.89 5.45
C LEU A 99 -34.13 18.17 4.57
N LYS A 100 -33.73 17.53 3.51
CA LYS A 100 -34.65 16.78 2.62
C LYS A 100 -35.34 15.63 3.35
N ILE A 101 -34.60 14.88 4.20
CA ILE A 101 -35.19 13.83 5.03
C ILE A 101 -36.28 14.42 5.92
N ARG A 102 -36.02 15.58 6.56
CA ARG A 102 -36.97 16.26 7.41
C ARG A 102 -38.21 16.74 6.64
N GLU A 103 -38.04 17.34 5.46
CA GLU A 103 -39.13 17.77 4.58
C GLU A 103 -39.99 16.58 4.11
N GLU A 104 -39.36 15.49 3.70
CA GLU A 104 -40.05 14.29 3.23
C GLU A 104 -40.86 13.63 4.34
N LEU A 105 -40.30 13.53 5.55
CA LEU A 105 -41.00 13.01 6.72
C LEU A 105 -42.16 13.92 7.16
N GLN A 106 -42.03 15.24 7.04
CA GLN A 106 -43.11 16.18 7.34
C GLN A 106 -44.27 16.12 6.33
N SER A 107 -44.01 15.65 5.10
CA SER A 107 -45.05 15.48 4.09
C SER A 107 -45.96 14.27 4.32
N LEU A 108 -45.57 13.36 5.19
CA LEU A 108 -46.31 12.15 5.54
C LEU A 108 -47.25 12.44 6.77
N GLN A 109 -48.40 11.76 6.75
CA GLN A 109 -49.37 11.92 7.88
C GLN A 109 -49.05 10.90 8.99
N PHE A 110 -48.53 11.40 10.10
CA PHE A 110 -48.19 10.60 11.30
C PHE A 110 -49.04 11.00 12.51
N SER A 111 -49.21 10.06 13.41
CA SER A 111 -49.77 10.37 14.75
C SER A 111 -48.81 11.22 15.59
N PRO A 112 -49.31 12.03 16.57
CA PRO A 112 -48.43 12.83 17.43
C PRO A 112 -47.34 12.04 18.16
N ALA A 113 -47.62 10.78 18.51
CA ALA A 113 -46.64 9.88 19.14
C ALA A 113 -45.55 9.41 18.18
N GLU A 114 -45.87 9.20 16.90
CA GLU A 114 -44.90 8.85 15.87
C GLU A 114 -44.03 10.05 15.52
N ILE A 115 -44.61 11.25 15.39
CA ILE A 115 -43.87 12.50 15.14
C ILE A 115 -42.80 12.70 16.22
N THR A 116 -43.16 12.56 17.51
CA THR A 116 -42.19 12.70 18.58
C THR A 116 -41.05 11.68 18.51
N LYS A 117 -41.32 10.43 18.13
CA LYS A 117 -40.29 9.41 17.95
C LYS A 117 -39.37 9.72 16.76
N ILE A 118 -39.95 10.16 15.66
CA ILE A 118 -39.21 10.53 14.44
C ILE A 118 -38.30 11.72 14.72
N ASP A 119 -38.77 12.76 15.37
CA ASP A 119 -37.96 13.94 15.73
C ASP A 119 -36.80 13.57 16.67
N ASN A 120 -37.03 12.70 17.65
CA ASN A 120 -35.95 12.21 18.52
C ASN A 120 -34.89 11.42 17.74
N LEU A 121 -35.30 10.56 16.80
CA LEU A 121 -34.38 9.83 15.94
C LEU A 121 -33.60 10.74 14.99
N LEU A 122 -34.23 11.75 14.41
CA LEU A 122 -33.59 12.75 13.57
C LEU A 122 -32.53 13.54 14.33
N ASN A 123 -32.88 14.04 15.53
CA ASN A 123 -31.95 14.79 16.36
C ASN A 123 -30.74 13.91 16.77
N SER A 124 -31.00 12.64 17.13
CA SER A 124 -29.92 11.67 17.41
C SER A 124 -29.05 11.41 16.21
N LEU A 125 -29.62 11.25 15.00
CA LEU A 125 -28.89 11.11 13.74
C LEU A 125 -28.01 12.32 13.46
N GLU A 126 -28.55 13.55 13.60
CA GLU A 126 -27.81 14.79 13.40
C GLU A 126 -26.60 14.90 14.34
N GLU A 127 -26.76 14.52 15.62
CA GLU A 127 -25.66 14.53 16.60
C GLU A 127 -24.57 13.49 16.24
N ARG A 128 -24.97 12.27 15.85
CA ARG A 128 -24.02 11.22 15.42
C ARG A 128 -23.26 11.66 14.18
N ILE A 129 -23.94 12.19 13.15
CA ILE A 129 -23.30 12.68 11.93
C ILE A 129 -22.33 13.83 12.23
N LYS A 130 -22.71 14.79 13.08
CA LYS A 130 -21.79 15.88 13.50
C LYS A 130 -20.52 15.35 14.15
N LYS A 131 -20.63 14.31 14.98
CA LYS A 131 -19.48 13.67 15.61
C LYS A 131 -18.61 12.93 14.60
N ILE A 132 -19.21 12.26 13.62
CA ILE A 132 -18.50 11.56 12.54
C ILE A 132 -17.74 12.56 11.67
N CYS A 133 -18.33 13.70 11.32
CA CYS A 133 -17.72 14.73 10.46
C CYS A 133 -16.53 15.47 11.11
N ASN A 134 -16.37 15.41 12.43
CA ASN A 134 -15.30 16.08 13.15
C ASN A 134 -14.51 15.10 14.04
N PRO A 135 -13.83 14.12 13.45
CA PRO A 135 -13.01 13.17 14.22
C PRO A 135 -11.80 13.88 14.82
N GLU A 136 -11.37 13.44 15.99
CA GLU A 136 -10.08 13.83 16.54
C GLU A 136 -8.95 13.33 15.62
N LYS A 137 -7.89 14.12 15.42
CA LYS A 137 -6.79 13.82 14.51
C LYS A 137 -6.16 12.46 14.81
N ASP A 138 -5.87 12.19 16.08
CA ASP A 138 -5.25 10.92 16.51
C ASP A 138 -6.16 9.72 16.23
N GLU A 139 -7.47 9.89 16.41
CA GLU A 139 -8.44 8.84 16.12
C GLU A 139 -8.56 8.55 14.63
N SER A 140 -8.41 9.57 13.78
CA SER A 140 -8.36 9.40 12.33
C SER A 140 -7.15 8.56 11.91
N TYR A 141 -5.96 8.87 12.43
CA TYR A 141 -4.76 8.07 12.15
C TYR A 141 -4.91 6.61 12.58
N LYS A 142 -5.45 6.35 13.77
CA LYS A 142 -5.69 4.98 14.25
C LYS A 142 -6.62 4.21 13.33
N LYS A 143 -7.76 4.79 12.97
CA LYS A 143 -8.76 4.14 12.11
C LYS A 143 -8.24 3.85 10.72
N VAL A 144 -7.57 4.81 10.10
CA VAL A 144 -6.97 4.66 8.76
C VAL A 144 -5.88 3.59 8.80
N PHE A 145 -5.00 3.62 9.79
CA PHE A 145 -3.95 2.63 9.95
C PHE A 145 -4.52 1.22 10.17
N ASP A 146 -5.52 1.07 11.04
CA ASP A 146 -6.19 -0.21 11.29
C ASP A 146 -6.86 -0.76 10.02
N SER A 147 -7.50 0.09 9.21
CA SER A 147 -8.12 -0.29 7.95
C SER A 147 -7.08 -0.80 6.95
N ILE A 148 -5.98 -0.05 6.75
CA ILE A 148 -4.89 -0.46 5.86
C ILE A 148 -4.24 -1.76 6.36
N ASN A 149 -3.91 -1.86 7.65
CA ASN A 149 -3.34 -3.06 8.26
C ASN A 149 -4.24 -4.28 8.13
N TYR A 150 -5.54 -4.11 8.37
CA TYR A 150 -6.48 -5.22 8.19
C TYR A 150 -6.49 -5.73 6.75
N SER A 151 -6.40 -4.84 5.76
CA SER A 151 -6.31 -5.25 4.36
C SER A 151 -5.05 -6.05 4.01
N LEU A 152 -3.93 -5.76 4.70
CA LEU A 152 -2.61 -6.38 4.47
C LEU A 152 -2.41 -7.67 5.25
N PHE A 153 -2.90 -7.73 6.48
CA PHE A 153 -2.61 -8.80 7.44
C PHE A 153 -3.85 -9.60 7.87
N ARG A 154 -5.07 -9.17 7.51
CA ARG A 154 -6.33 -9.80 7.91
C ARG A 154 -6.44 -10.05 9.42
N GLY A 155 -5.87 -9.14 10.23
CA GLY A 155 -5.86 -9.21 11.69
C GLY A 155 -4.63 -9.91 12.29
N ASP A 156 -3.75 -10.49 11.47
CA ASP A 156 -2.56 -11.22 11.94
C ASP A 156 -1.30 -10.34 12.04
N VAL A 157 -1.46 -9.08 12.48
CA VAL A 157 -0.34 -8.14 12.59
C VAL A 157 0.52 -8.37 13.83
N GLN A 158 -0.05 -8.87 14.92
CA GLN A 158 0.66 -9.15 16.16
C GLN A 158 1.32 -10.53 16.15
N ASN A 159 2.47 -10.67 16.82
CA ASN A 159 3.14 -11.94 16.94
C ASN A 159 2.37 -12.90 17.87
N ARG A 160 1.88 -14.00 17.32
CA ARG A 160 1.11 -15.00 18.07
C ARG A 160 1.93 -15.79 19.10
N HIS A 161 3.26 -15.84 18.96
CA HIS A 161 4.15 -16.55 19.87
C HIS A 161 4.61 -15.70 21.05
N ALA A 162 4.35 -14.40 21.03
CA ALA A 162 4.78 -13.44 22.04
C ALA A 162 3.65 -12.44 22.40
N VAL A 163 2.46 -12.97 22.66
CA VAL A 163 1.22 -12.16 22.91
C VAL A 163 1.36 -11.24 24.14
N THR A 164 2.22 -11.59 25.09
CA THR A 164 2.47 -10.78 26.30
C THR A 164 3.47 -9.64 26.07
N ILE A 165 4.16 -9.62 24.92
CA ILE A 165 5.11 -8.58 24.57
C ILE A 165 4.37 -7.48 23.81
N GLU A 166 4.64 -6.24 24.16
CA GLU A 166 4.11 -5.07 23.48
C GLU A 166 4.52 -5.07 22.02
N SER A 167 3.57 -4.79 21.13
CA SER A 167 3.85 -4.65 19.69
C SER A 167 4.03 -3.19 19.36
N ARG A 168 5.17 -2.84 18.77
CA ARG A 168 5.57 -1.44 18.57
C ARG A 168 6.19 -1.24 17.19
N ILE A 169 5.83 -0.13 16.57
CA ILE A 169 6.42 0.38 15.33
C ILE A 169 6.97 1.78 15.62
N ILE A 170 8.24 2.00 15.31
CA ILE A 170 8.88 3.31 15.48
C ILE A 170 9.54 3.69 14.17
N ALA A 171 9.31 4.92 13.72
CA ALA A 171 10.06 5.53 12.63
C ALA A 171 10.68 6.83 13.12
N THR A 172 11.99 6.98 12.93
CA THR A 172 12.73 8.19 13.35
C THR A 172 13.62 8.69 12.23
N ASP A 173 13.61 9.99 12.07
CA ASP A 173 14.55 10.74 11.21
C ASP A 173 15.05 11.97 11.97
N GLU A 174 15.94 12.78 11.39
CA GLU A 174 16.49 13.97 12.05
C GLU A 174 15.41 14.91 12.61
N ALA A 175 14.30 15.06 11.89
CA ALA A 175 13.22 15.99 12.23
C ALA A 175 11.90 15.31 12.62
N CYS A 176 11.77 13.98 12.48
CA CYS A 176 10.51 13.28 12.66
C CYS A 176 10.63 12.11 13.62
N LYS A 177 9.65 11.97 14.50
CA LYS A 177 9.43 10.76 15.29
C LYS A 177 8.00 10.31 15.18
N LEU A 178 7.82 9.05 14.80
CA LEU A 178 6.53 8.37 14.79
C LEU A 178 6.61 7.16 15.70
N GLU A 179 5.57 6.94 16.49
CA GLU A 179 5.43 5.77 17.34
C GLU A 179 4.00 5.23 17.28
N ILE A 180 3.86 3.94 16.99
CA ILE A 180 2.58 3.23 16.96
C ILE A 180 2.66 2.06 17.92
N LEU A 181 1.69 1.98 18.84
CA LEU A 181 1.51 0.87 19.76
C LEU A 181 0.30 0.05 19.32
N LEU A 182 0.46 -1.28 19.31
CA LEU A 182 -0.59 -2.22 18.98
C LEU A 182 -0.90 -3.10 20.19
N GLU A 183 -2.19 -3.19 20.52
CA GLU A 183 -2.72 -4.08 21.56
C GLU A 183 -3.81 -4.96 20.95
N SER A 184 -3.68 -6.26 21.15
CA SER A 184 -4.65 -7.25 20.63
C SER A 184 -4.92 -7.10 19.13
N GLY A 185 -3.88 -6.71 18.36
CA GLY A 185 -3.96 -6.54 16.90
C GLY A 185 -4.61 -5.24 16.42
N ARG A 186 -4.93 -4.32 17.32
CA ARG A 186 -5.48 -2.98 17.03
C ARG A 186 -4.55 -1.87 17.49
N THR A 187 -4.67 -0.71 16.88
CA THR A 187 -3.87 0.46 17.25
C THR A 187 -4.35 1.07 18.56
N ALA A 188 -3.54 0.93 19.61
CA ALA A 188 -3.76 1.58 20.90
C ALA A 188 -3.39 3.07 20.86
N SER A 189 -2.24 3.38 20.24
CA SER A 189 -1.82 4.78 20.02
C SER A 189 -1.11 4.94 18.68
N PHE A 190 -1.28 6.14 18.09
CA PHE A 190 -0.58 6.58 16.88
C PHE A 190 -0.11 8.01 17.12
N VAL A 191 1.19 8.19 17.32
CA VAL A 191 1.79 9.50 17.63
C VAL A 191 2.79 9.87 16.56
N ILE A 192 2.62 11.06 15.98
CA ILE A 192 3.55 11.64 15.02
C ILE A 192 3.89 13.07 15.45
N GLU A 193 5.18 13.37 15.62
CA GLU A 193 5.65 14.64 16.21
C GLU A 193 5.95 15.73 15.18
N SER A 194 6.11 15.38 13.89
CA SER A 194 6.43 16.34 12.83
C SER A 194 6.17 15.77 11.43
N ASP A 195 6.50 16.53 10.39
CA ASP A 195 6.31 16.11 9.01
C ASP A 195 7.15 14.86 8.68
N PHE A 196 6.49 13.90 8.05
CA PHE A 196 7.12 12.64 7.66
C PHE A 196 7.92 12.80 6.36
N PRO A 197 9.12 12.19 6.23
CA PRO A 197 10.02 12.47 5.11
C PRO A 197 9.53 11.91 3.77
N PHE A 198 8.66 10.91 3.78
CA PHE A 198 8.15 10.28 2.56
C PHE A 198 6.76 10.76 2.21
N GLN A 199 6.57 11.14 0.95
CA GLN A 199 5.30 11.64 0.43
C GLN A 199 4.45 10.55 -0.24
N ASN A 200 5.07 9.43 -0.64
CA ASN A 200 4.40 8.37 -1.37
C ASN A 200 5.11 7.03 -1.19
N ILE A 201 4.35 5.95 -1.32
CA ILE A 201 4.85 4.58 -1.25
C ILE A 201 4.10 3.68 -2.23
N THR A 202 4.82 2.74 -2.85
CA THR A 202 4.24 1.71 -3.71
C THR A 202 4.80 0.36 -3.32
N LEU A 203 3.96 -0.67 -3.21
CA LEU A 203 4.36 -2.04 -2.97
C LEU A 203 4.01 -2.90 -4.18
N VAL A 204 5.01 -3.62 -4.69
CA VAL A 204 4.89 -4.58 -5.80
C VAL A 204 5.26 -5.95 -5.27
N ASP A 205 4.27 -6.81 -4.99
CA ASP A 205 4.47 -8.19 -4.53
C ASP A 205 4.24 -9.21 -5.66
N SER A 206 3.39 -8.88 -6.62
CA SER A 206 3.12 -9.76 -7.75
C SER A 206 2.83 -8.99 -9.03
N PRO A 207 3.56 -9.28 -10.12
CA PRO A 207 3.27 -8.68 -11.42
C PRO A 207 2.00 -9.23 -12.07
N LEU A 208 1.40 -10.29 -11.54
CA LEU A 208 0.21 -10.92 -12.09
C LEU A 208 -1.03 -10.03 -11.96
N VAL A 209 -1.03 -9.13 -10.99
CA VAL A 209 -2.15 -8.21 -10.72
C VAL A 209 -2.57 -7.40 -11.95
N VAL A 210 -1.61 -6.99 -12.78
CA VAL A 210 -1.88 -6.23 -14.02
C VAL A 210 -2.69 -7.05 -15.03
N GLY A 211 -2.46 -8.37 -15.09
CA GLY A 211 -3.24 -9.27 -15.96
C GLY A 211 -4.63 -9.60 -15.41
N TRP A 212 -4.76 -9.77 -14.11
CA TRP A 212 -6.03 -10.17 -13.50
C TRP A 212 -7.07 -9.05 -13.51
N VAL A 213 -6.68 -7.84 -13.18
CA VAL A 213 -7.60 -6.70 -13.15
C VAL A 213 -8.12 -6.36 -14.55
N SER A 214 -7.28 -6.54 -15.57
CA SER A 214 -7.71 -6.41 -16.96
C SER A 214 -8.80 -7.41 -17.36
N ALA A 215 -8.80 -8.60 -16.75
CA ALA A 215 -9.73 -9.67 -17.10
C ALA A 215 -11.08 -9.59 -16.37
N VAL A 216 -11.16 -8.95 -15.19
CA VAL A 216 -12.30 -9.10 -14.26
C VAL A 216 -13.26 -7.90 -14.26
N GLY A 217 -12.88 -6.73 -14.81
CA GLY A 217 -13.77 -5.55 -14.90
C GLY A 217 -14.28 -5.05 -13.52
N VAL A 218 -13.50 -5.20 -12.46
CA VAL A 218 -13.91 -4.99 -11.06
C VAL A 218 -13.99 -3.50 -10.72
N SER A 219 -15.00 -3.12 -9.93
CA SER A 219 -15.13 -1.76 -9.39
C SER A 219 -13.98 -1.42 -8.42
N ARG A 220 -13.69 -0.12 -8.24
CA ARG A 220 -12.62 0.37 -7.36
C ARG A 220 -12.72 -0.18 -5.93
N ASN A 221 -13.88 -0.07 -5.30
CA ASN A 221 -14.07 -0.51 -3.91
C ASN A 221 -13.85 -2.02 -3.77
N HIS A 222 -14.30 -2.80 -4.73
CA HIS A 222 -14.10 -4.24 -4.71
C HIS A 222 -12.63 -4.67 -4.85
N ILE A 223 -11.80 -3.90 -5.56
CA ILE A 223 -10.34 -4.16 -5.62
C ILE A 223 -9.73 -3.96 -4.23
N LYS A 224 -10.05 -2.85 -3.55
CA LYS A 224 -9.53 -2.50 -2.21
C LYS A 224 -9.88 -3.57 -1.18
N GLU A 225 -11.13 -4.03 -1.19
CA GLU A 225 -11.63 -5.06 -0.28
C GLU A 225 -11.05 -6.47 -0.56
N THR A 226 -10.95 -6.85 -1.83
CA THR A 226 -10.57 -8.21 -2.25
C THR A 226 -9.06 -8.41 -2.25
N PHE A 227 -8.30 -7.48 -2.85
CA PHE A 227 -6.86 -7.59 -3.07
C PHE A 227 -6.02 -6.76 -2.11
N GLY A 228 -6.64 -5.85 -1.34
CA GLY A 228 -5.98 -5.00 -0.37
C GLY A 228 -5.55 -3.63 -0.92
N HIS A 229 -5.22 -2.73 0.02
CA HIS A 229 -4.86 -1.34 -0.28
C HIS A 229 -3.66 -1.21 -1.21
N TYR A 230 -2.63 -2.06 -1.08
CA TYR A 230 -1.42 -1.95 -1.89
C TYR A 230 -1.65 -2.27 -3.37
N VAL A 231 -2.53 -3.25 -3.68
CA VAL A 231 -2.92 -3.55 -5.06
C VAL A 231 -3.74 -2.41 -5.66
N PHE A 232 -4.67 -1.88 -4.87
CA PHE A 232 -5.48 -0.73 -5.26
C PHE A 232 -4.59 0.50 -5.55
N ASP A 233 -3.65 0.81 -4.65
CA ASP A 233 -2.66 1.88 -4.80
C ASP A 233 -1.83 1.73 -6.08
N LEU A 234 -1.22 0.56 -6.27
CA LEU A 234 -0.43 0.27 -7.47
C LEU A 234 -1.24 0.49 -8.75
N LEU A 235 -2.44 -0.09 -8.82
CA LEU A 235 -3.27 0.01 -10.01
C LEU A 235 -3.77 1.44 -10.28
N ASN A 236 -4.09 2.19 -9.25
CA ASN A 236 -4.45 3.60 -9.40
C ASN A 236 -3.31 4.42 -9.98
N LYS A 237 -2.08 4.21 -9.50
CA LYS A 237 -0.90 4.90 -10.01
C LYS A 237 -0.62 4.57 -11.46
N ILE A 238 -0.53 3.29 -11.81
CA ILE A 238 -0.16 2.88 -13.17
C ILE A 238 -1.25 3.17 -14.22
N ARG A 239 -2.50 3.47 -13.84
CA ARG A 239 -3.54 3.92 -14.78
C ARG A 239 -3.25 5.28 -15.41
N TYR A 240 -2.34 6.06 -14.88
CA TYR A 240 -1.91 7.34 -15.46
C TYR A 240 -0.83 7.16 -16.54
N SER A 241 -0.25 5.97 -16.70
CA SER A 241 0.74 5.65 -17.73
C SER A 241 0.11 5.43 -19.10
N THR A 242 -0.31 6.50 -19.76
CA THR A 242 -0.79 6.42 -21.15
C THR A 242 0.38 6.47 -22.15
N GLU A 243 0.15 6.13 -23.43
CA GLU A 243 1.21 6.25 -24.46
C GLU A 243 1.78 7.69 -24.54
N GLU A 244 0.92 8.70 -24.36
CA GLU A 244 1.32 10.10 -24.38
C GLU A 244 2.19 10.49 -23.19
N SER A 245 1.94 9.91 -22.00
CA SER A 245 2.72 10.23 -20.79
C SER A 245 4.21 9.92 -20.92
N TYR A 246 4.58 8.92 -21.73
CA TYR A 246 5.98 8.59 -22.00
C TYR A 246 6.72 9.70 -22.77
N ASN A 247 6.01 10.51 -23.56
CA ASN A 247 6.59 11.60 -24.31
C ASN A 247 6.89 12.82 -23.41
N LEU A 248 6.27 12.89 -22.24
CA LEU A 248 6.40 13.98 -21.26
C LEU A 248 7.56 13.76 -20.27
N LEU A 249 8.14 12.55 -20.24
CA LEU A 249 9.20 12.19 -19.31
C LEU A 249 10.44 13.08 -19.47
N SER A 250 11.02 13.50 -18.36
CA SER A 250 12.35 14.11 -18.28
C SER A 250 13.45 13.10 -18.66
N ASP A 251 14.68 13.57 -18.84
CA ASP A 251 15.75 12.76 -19.45
C ASP A 251 16.08 11.48 -18.69
N SER A 252 16.19 11.51 -17.36
CA SER A 252 16.59 10.33 -16.58
C SER A 252 15.52 9.22 -16.59
N PRO A 253 14.25 9.50 -16.27
CA PRO A 253 13.18 8.50 -16.42
C PRO A 253 13.04 7.98 -17.85
N ARG A 254 13.16 8.86 -18.85
CA ARG A 254 13.08 8.47 -20.27
C ARG A 254 14.18 7.46 -20.64
N LYS A 255 15.43 7.71 -20.24
CA LYS A 255 16.55 6.79 -20.48
C LYS A 255 16.31 5.43 -19.85
N LEU A 256 15.77 5.42 -18.63
CA LEU A 256 15.47 4.16 -17.92
C LEU A 256 14.31 3.41 -18.58
N VAL A 257 13.25 4.09 -18.99
CA VAL A 257 12.14 3.49 -19.76
C VAL A 257 12.65 2.87 -21.07
N GLU A 258 13.50 3.58 -21.84
CA GLU A 258 14.06 3.04 -23.08
C GLU A 258 15.02 1.86 -22.84
N LYS A 259 15.73 1.84 -21.73
CA LYS A 259 16.51 0.68 -21.31
C LYS A 259 15.62 -0.52 -21.03
N ILE A 260 14.56 -0.34 -20.24
CA ILE A 260 13.59 -1.41 -19.96
C ILE A 260 12.93 -1.86 -21.26
N ARG A 261 12.55 -0.95 -22.14
CA ARG A 261 11.96 -1.27 -23.46
C ARG A 261 12.86 -2.22 -24.29
N ARG A 262 14.19 -2.00 -24.26
CA ARG A 262 15.13 -2.91 -24.94
C ARG A 262 15.21 -4.28 -24.27
N ILE A 263 15.06 -4.36 -22.94
CA ILE A 263 15.10 -5.61 -22.18
C ILE A 263 13.87 -6.48 -22.51
N ILE A 264 12.66 -5.89 -22.48
CA ILE A 264 11.39 -6.62 -22.64
C ILE A 264 10.83 -6.58 -24.06
N GLY A 265 11.48 -5.85 -24.97
CA GLY A 265 11.08 -5.75 -26.38
C GLY A 265 9.84 -4.90 -26.65
N GLY A 266 9.38 -4.07 -25.70
CA GLY A 266 8.16 -3.29 -25.89
C GLY A 266 7.85 -2.32 -24.78
N LEU A 267 6.66 -1.76 -24.81
CA LEU A 267 6.16 -0.74 -23.87
C LEU A 267 4.82 -1.17 -23.28
N MET A 268 4.71 -1.13 -21.96
CA MET A 268 3.44 -1.37 -21.25
C MET A 268 2.79 -0.02 -20.91
N PHE A 269 1.49 0.12 -21.12
CA PHE A 269 0.75 1.35 -20.86
C PHE A 269 -0.73 1.07 -20.57
N TYR A 270 -1.45 2.09 -20.08
CA TYR A 270 -2.89 2.04 -19.86
C TYR A 270 -3.63 2.75 -21.01
N ASP A 271 -4.50 2.00 -21.69
CA ASP A 271 -5.39 2.54 -22.72
C ASP A 271 -6.71 3.01 -22.08
N ARG A 272 -6.95 4.32 -22.12
CA ARG A 272 -8.16 4.93 -21.54
C ARG A 272 -9.44 4.54 -22.29
N SER A 273 -9.34 4.31 -23.61
CA SER A 273 -10.50 3.97 -24.44
C SER A 273 -11.00 2.55 -24.17
N GLN A 274 -10.06 1.61 -24.00
CA GLN A 274 -10.35 0.22 -23.66
C GLN A 274 -10.46 -0.01 -22.14
N ARG A 275 -10.07 0.99 -21.32
CA ARG A 275 -9.96 0.90 -19.86
C ARG A 275 -9.13 -0.30 -19.41
N ASN A 276 -8.01 -0.55 -20.11
CA ASN A 276 -7.21 -1.75 -19.94
C ASN A 276 -5.72 -1.44 -20.05
N PHE A 277 -4.89 -2.29 -19.42
CA PHE A 277 -3.45 -2.28 -19.63
C PHE A 277 -3.13 -3.03 -20.92
N LEU A 278 -2.17 -2.52 -21.67
CA LEU A 278 -1.73 -3.09 -22.94
C LEU A 278 -0.21 -3.09 -23.01
N PHE A 279 0.33 -4.03 -23.80
CA PHE A 279 1.75 -4.11 -24.13
C PHE A 279 1.92 -3.97 -25.64
N LYS A 280 2.68 -2.96 -26.07
CA LYS A 280 2.97 -2.69 -27.47
C LYS A 280 4.38 -3.14 -27.82
N GLN A 281 4.48 -4.05 -28.74
CA GLN A 281 5.72 -4.56 -29.32
C GLN A 281 5.68 -4.38 -30.82
N GLU A 282 6.50 -3.47 -31.37
CA GLU A 282 6.46 -3.09 -32.78
C GLU A 282 5.03 -2.74 -33.25
N ASN A 283 4.46 -3.55 -34.14
CA ASN A 283 3.11 -3.37 -34.67
C ASN A 283 2.05 -4.24 -33.97
N MET A 284 2.42 -4.97 -32.92
CA MET A 284 1.50 -5.84 -32.17
C MET A 284 1.14 -5.20 -30.82
N VAL A 285 -0.12 -5.36 -30.45
CA VAL A 285 -0.63 -4.99 -29.14
C VAL A 285 -1.13 -6.26 -28.45
N VAL A 286 -0.63 -6.53 -27.26
CA VAL A 286 -0.91 -7.75 -26.50
C VAL A 286 -1.50 -7.39 -25.15
N GLN A 287 -2.51 -8.14 -24.71
CA GLN A 287 -3.05 -8.01 -23.36
C GLN A 287 -2.10 -8.60 -22.33
N PRO A 288 -1.93 -7.98 -21.13
CA PRO A 288 -0.98 -8.43 -20.13
C PRO A 288 -1.20 -9.87 -19.64
N ILE A 289 -2.43 -10.38 -19.70
CA ILE A 289 -2.71 -11.76 -19.31
C ILE A 289 -1.92 -12.79 -20.12
N ASN A 290 -1.61 -12.47 -21.37
CA ASN A 290 -0.87 -13.33 -22.30
C ASN A 290 0.65 -13.13 -22.25
N LEU A 291 1.15 -12.24 -21.39
CA LEU A 291 2.58 -11.95 -21.26
C LEU A 291 3.24 -12.81 -20.19
N ALA A 292 4.51 -13.11 -20.39
CA ALA A 292 5.35 -13.68 -19.34
C ALA A 292 5.41 -12.74 -18.12
N SER A 293 5.49 -13.31 -16.92
CA SER A 293 5.55 -12.55 -15.66
C SER A 293 6.76 -11.62 -15.60
N GLY A 294 7.89 -12.03 -16.14
CA GLY A 294 9.08 -11.18 -16.24
C GLY A 294 8.87 -9.91 -17.06
N ILE A 295 8.11 -9.96 -18.16
CA ILE A 295 7.75 -8.76 -18.93
C ILE A 295 6.89 -7.82 -18.06
N LYS A 296 5.94 -8.37 -17.30
CA LYS A 296 5.02 -7.60 -16.48
C LYS A 296 5.75 -6.85 -15.36
N ILE A 297 6.72 -7.46 -14.67
CA ILE A 297 7.41 -6.79 -13.56
C ILE A 297 8.25 -5.60 -14.04
N PHE A 298 8.93 -5.74 -15.18
CA PHE A 298 9.60 -4.61 -15.82
C PHE A 298 8.61 -3.56 -16.34
N GLY A 299 7.50 -4.01 -16.94
CA GLY A 299 6.44 -3.14 -17.42
C GLY A 299 5.77 -2.31 -16.31
N ILE A 300 5.63 -2.85 -15.10
CA ILE A 300 5.16 -2.09 -13.93
C ILE A 300 6.11 -0.93 -13.65
N ILE A 301 7.42 -1.13 -13.68
CA ILE A 301 8.39 -0.04 -13.48
C ILE A 301 8.28 1.01 -14.60
N GLN A 302 8.13 0.59 -15.86
CA GLN A 302 7.87 1.54 -16.97
C GLN A 302 6.64 2.40 -16.68
N MET A 303 5.53 1.76 -16.28
CA MET A 303 4.27 2.46 -16.02
C MET A 303 4.36 3.38 -14.80
N LEU A 304 5.06 2.98 -13.72
CA LEU A 304 5.28 3.84 -12.55
C LEU A 304 6.10 5.09 -12.92
N LEU A 305 7.13 4.94 -13.75
CA LEU A 305 7.90 6.06 -14.26
C LEU A 305 7.04 7.00 -15.11
N ALA A 306 6.25 6.46 -16.04
CA ALA A 306 5.39 7.24 -16.94
C ALA A 306 4.23 7.94 -16.22
N ALA A 307 3.79 7.38 -15.10
CA ALA A 307 2.78 7.98 -14.23
C ALA A 307 3.35 8.99 -13.22
N GLU A 308 4.66 9.26 -13.27
CA GLU A 308 5.40 10.09 -12.29
C GLU A 308 5.21 9.61 -10.84
N ALA A 309 4.92 8.32 -10.66
CA ALA A 309 4.69 7.71 -9.34
C ALA A 309 5.99 7.29 -8.63
N THR A 310 7.13 7.40 -9.31
CA THR A 310 8.49 7.16 -8.79
C THR A 310 9.33 8.42 -8.93
N ILE A 311 9.05 9.36 -8.05
CA ILE A 311 9.77 10.63 -7.92
C ILE A 311 10.61 10.63 -6.64
N ALA A 312 11.45 11.63 -6.46
CA ALA A 312 12.20 11.81 -5.22
C ALA A 312 11.27 11.77 -3.98
N ASN A 313 11.78 11.23 -2.87
CA ASN A 313 11.05 11.01 -1.62
C ASN A 313 9.88 10.01 -1.71
N THR A 314 9.87 9.17 -2.74
CA THR A 314 8.96 8.03 -2.86
C THR A 314 9.64 6.74 -2.43
N VAL A 315 8.93 5.87 -1.72
CA VAL A 315 9.39 4.52 -1.37
C VAL A 315 8.78 3.51 -2.34
N LEU A 316 9.63 2.72 -2.99
CA LEU A 316 9.23 1.56 -3.79
C LEU A 316 9.64 0.28 -3.07
N ILE A 317 8.66 -0.54 -2.72
CA ILE A 317 8.87 -1.86 -2.14
C ILE A 317 8.68 -2.90 -3.23
N VAL A 318 9.67 -3.79 -3.40
CA VAL A 318 9.60 -4.91 -4.34
C VAL A 318 9.82 -6.20 -3.55
N ASP A 319 8.75 -7.02 -3.50
CA ASP A 319 8.76 -8.25 -2.71
C ASP A 319 9.05 -9.46 -3.64
N GLU A 320 10.12 -10.19 -3.36
CA GLU A 320 10.56 -11.40 -4.06
C GLU A 320 10.54 -11.31 -5.60
N PRO A 321 11.17 -10.30 -6.21
CA PRO A 321 11.14 -10.12 -7.67
C PRO A 321 11.70 -11.32 -8.44
N GLU A 322 12.63 -12.08 -7.85
CA GLU A 322 13.22 -13.27 -8.41
C GLU A 322 12.22 -14.39 -8.72
N ALA A 323 11.11 -14.48 -8.04
CA ALA A 323 10.09 -15.51 -8.23
C ALA A 323 9.56 -15.55 -9.68
N HIS A 324 9.73 -14.46 -10.40
CA HIS A 324 9.23 -14.28 -11.77
C HIS A 324 10.33 -14.05 -12.82
N LEU A 325 11.62 -14.12 -12.44
CA LEU A 325 12.73 -13.73 -13.29
C LEU A 325 13.75 -14.87 -13.45
N HIS A 326 14.13 -15.15 -14.71
CA HIS A 326 15.33 -15.92 -14.97
C HIS A 326 16.56 -15.22 -14.37
N PRO A 327 17.61 -15.93 -13.90
CA PRO A 327 18.80 -15.31 -13.29
C PRO A 327 19.39 -14.15 -14.08
N GLU A 328 19.52 -14.25 -15.41
CA GLU A 328 19.97 -13.14 -16.25
C GLU A 328 19.08 -11.89 -16.14
N TRP A 329 17.77 -12.08 -16.00
CA TRP A 329 16.83 -10.98 -15.86
C TRP A 329 16.82 -10.41 -14.45
N GLN A 330 17.18 -11.19 -13.43
CA GLN A 330 17.40 -10.68 -12.07
C GLN A 330 18.53 -9.64 -12.05
N LEU A 331 19.65 -9.91 -12.76
CA LEU A 331 20.75 -8.95 -12.89
C LEU A 331 20.28 -7.64 -13.54
N LYS A 332 19.53 -7.73 -14.64
CA LYS A 332 18.98 -6.55 -15.33
C LYS A 332 17.98 -5.79 -14.47
N TYR A 333 17.18 -6.50 -13.68
CA TYR A 333 16.21 -5.88 -12.78
C TYR A 333 16.88 -5.16 -11.62
N ALA A 334 17.92 -5.76 -11.03
CA ALA A 334 18.75 -5.13 -10.02
C ALA A 334 19.38 -3.81 -10.54
N GLU A 335 19.89 -3.82 -11.78
CA GLU A 335 20.42 -2.60 -12.42
C GLU A 335 19.33 -1.51 -12.60
N VAL A 336 18.10 -1.89 -12.93
CA VAL A 336 16.97 -0.95 -13.01
C VAL A 336 16.64 -0.36 -11.64
N LEU A 337 16.58 -1.20 -10.59
CA LEU A 337 16.28 -0.74 -9.23
C LEU A 337 17.34 0.23 -8.69
N THR A 338 18.63 -0.04 -8.91
CA THR A 338 19.71 0.87 -8.50
C THR A 338 19.67 2.20 -9.27
N GLN A 339 19.25 2.20 -10.54
CA GLN A 339 19.04 3.45 -11.28
C GLN A 339 17.85 4.26 -10.77
N LEU A 340 16.82 3.63 -10.20
CA LEU A 340 15.75 4.36 -9.50
C LEU A 340 16.30 5.05 -8.23
N VAL A 341 17.20 4.39 -7.50
CA VAL A 341 17.86 5.00 -6.33
C VAL A 341 18.68 6.23 -6.76
N ASP A 342 19.38 6.16 -7.88
CA ASP A 342 20.11 7.31 -8.45
C ASP A 342 19.20 8.50 -8.82
N MET A 343 17.92 8.22 -9.04
CA MET A 343 16.88 9.23 -9.28
C MET A 343 16.22 9.75 -7.99
N GLY A 344 16.70 9.35 -6.80
CA GLY A 344 16.18 9.76 -5.50
C GLY A 344 14.99 8.97 -5.00
N VAL A 345 14.71 7.79 -5.59
CA VAL A 345 13.70 6.86 -5.10
C VAL A 345 14.31 5.98 -4.00
N TYR A 346 13.62 5.81 -2.88
CA TYR A 346 14.00 4.85 -1.86
C TYR A 346 13.46 3.47 -2.24
N VAL A 347 14.35 2.48 -2.33
CA VAL A 347 13.98 1.13 -2.79
C VAL A 347 14.21 0.13 -1.67
N LEU A 348 13.16 -0.60 -1.27
CA LEU A 348 13.25 -1.74 -0.37
C LEU A 348 12.97 -3.02 -1.16
N VAL A 349 13.94 -3.94 -1.15
CA VAL A 349 13.85 -5.23 -1.83
C VAL A 349 13.87 -6.34 -0.79
N SER A 350 12.87 -7.21 -0.78
CA SER A 350 12.96 -8.49 -0.07
C SER A 350 13.31 -9.59 -1.05
N THR A 351 14.30 -10.40 -0.73
CA THR A 351 14.80 -11.43 -1.65
C THR A 351 15.38 -12.64 -0.92
N HIS A 352 15.31 -13.80 -1.57
CA HIS A 352 16.02 -15.01 -1.18
C HIS A 352 17.02 -15.46 -2.26
N SER A 353 17.22 -14.65 -3.31
CA SER A 353 18.10 -14.95 -4.43
C SER A 353 19.52 -14.41 -4.23
N PRO A 354 20.54 -15.28 -4.22
CA PRO A 354 21.92 -14.82 -4.20
C PRO A 354 22.29 -14.01 -5.44
N TYR A 355 21.68 -14.29 -6.60
CA TYR A 355 21.90 -13.50 -7.82
C TYR A 355 21.40 -12.07 -7.68
N MET A 356 20.21 -11.88 -7.07
CA MET A 356 19.64 -10.57 -6.83
C MET A 356 20.52 -9.76 -5.88
N ILE A 357 20.93 -10.37 -4.75
CA ILE A 357 21.76 -9.72 -3.73
C ILE A 357 23.10 -9.27 -4.31
N GLU A 358 23.81 -10.18 -5.01
CA GLU A 358 25.10 -9.86 -5.63
C GLU A 358 24.96 -8.78 -6.70
N ALA A 359 23.90 -8.83 -7.51
CA ALA A 359 23.66 -7.84 -8.55
C ALA A 359 23.34 -6.45 -7.93
N LEU A 360 22.49 -6.39 -6.90
CA LEU A 360 22.18 -5.13 -6.20
C LEU A 360 23.45 -4.52 -5.58
N LYS A 361 24.30 -5.34 -4.94
CA LYS A 361 25.60 -4.91 -4.44
C LYS A 361 26.47 -4.34 -5.57
N HIS A 362 26.69 -5.14 -6.62
CA HIS A 362 27.55 -4.76 -7.75
C HIS A 362 27.12 -3.44 -8.41
N TYR A 363 25.81 -3.27 -8.67
CA TYR A 363 25.32 -2.07 -9.33
C TYR A 363 25.28 -0.85 -8.39
N SER A 364 25.06 -1.04 -7.08
CA SER A 364 25.15 0.06 -6.10
C SER A 364 26.59 0.56 -5.96
N GLU A 365 27.59 -0.33 -5.94
CA GLU A 365 29.02 0.02 -5.96
C GLU A 365 29.38 0.78 -7.25
N LYS A 366 28.93 0.28 -8.39
CA LYS A 366 29.16 0.90 -9.70
C LYS A 366 28.61 2.35 -9.79
N LEU A 367 27.49 2.62 -9.12
CA LEU A 367 26.86 3.93 -9.04
C LEU A 367 27.30 4.76 -7.81
N GLN A 368 28.29 4.27 -7.05
CA GLN A 368 28.82 4.92 -5.84
C GLN A 368 27.75 5.20 -4.77
N GLN A 369 26.84 4.22 -4.61
CA GLN A 369 25.70 4.27 -3.68
C GLN A 369 25.95 3.51 -2.37
N GLU A 370 27.18 3.08 -2.07
CA GLU A 370 27.49 2.21 -0.93
C GLU A 370 27.07 2.83 0.41
N LYS A 371 27.13 4.16 0.53
CA LYS A 371 26.75 4.89 1.74
C LYS A 371 25.23 4.93 1.98
N ILE A 372 24.45 4.63 0.96
CA ILE A 372 22.98 4.65 0.99
C ILE A 372 22.41 3.27 0.65
N THR A 373 23.23 2.22 0.74
CA THR A 373 22.83 0.84 0.49
C THR A 373 23.05 0.00 1.74
N ASN A 374 21.98 -0.62 2.24
CA ASN A 374 22.00 -1.42 3.45
C ASN A 374 21.47 -2.83 3.19
N PHE A 375 22.12 -3.83 3.78
CA PHE A 375 21.73 -5.23 3.68
C PHE A 375 21.43 -5.79 5.06
N TYR A 376 20.29 -6.45 5.18
CA TYR A 376 19.84 -7.07 6.43
C TYR A 376 19.58 -8.55 6.23
N LEU A 377 20.02 -9.35 7.21
CA LEU A 377 19.77 -10.78 7.27
C LEU A 377 18.71 -11.09 8.32
N GLY A 378 17.61 -11.70 7.90
CA GLY A 378 16.64 -12.27 8.83
C GLY A 378 17.10 -13.64 9.34
N GLY A 379 17.21 -13.77 10.67
CA GLY A 379 17.60 -14.97 11.36
C GLY A 379 16.62 -15.36 12.48
N ALA A 380 16.70 -16.61 12.95
CA ALA A 380 15.87 -17.09 14.07
C ALA A 380 16.34 -16.47 15.39
N GLY A 381 15.41 -15.86 16.15
CA GLY A 381 15.57 -15.42 17.52
C GLY A 381 14.67 -16.21 18.47
N GLU A 382 14.72 -15.89 19.76
CA GLU A 382 13.98 -16.62 20.82
C GLU A 382 12.45 -16.52 20.64
N HIS A 383 11.94 -15.34 20.23
CA HIS A 383 10.51 -15.07 20.11
C HIS A 383 10.07 -14.77 18.68
N GLY A 384 10.88 -15.14 17.69
CA GLY A 384 10.60 -14.88 16.27
C GLY A 384 11.86 -14.47 15.51
N THR A 385 11.69 -13.82 14.38
CA THR A 385 12.81 -13.39 13.54
C THR A 385 13.44 -12.11 14.07
N ILE A 386 14.77 -12.08 14.03
CA ILE A 386 15.57 -10.87 14.25
C ILE A 386 16.27 -10.52 12.94
N PHE A 387 16.18 -9.25 12.53
CA PHE A 387 16.92 -8.74 11.39
C PHE A 387 18.23 -8.09 11.87
N SER A 388 19.36 -8.58 11.34
CA SER A 388 20.70 -8.07 11.64
C SER A 388 21.29 -7.34 10.45
N ASP A 389 21.92 -6.20 10.67
CA ASP A 389 22.66 -5.49 9.64
C ASP A 389 23.91 -6.31 9.25
N VAL A 390 24.03 -6.60 7.96
CA VAL A 390 25.15 -7.35 7.36
C VAL A 390 25.81 -6.57 6.22
N THR A 391 25.57 -5.27 6.17
CA THR A 391 26.06 -4.37 5.10
C THR A 391 27.57 -4.45 4.93
N GLN A 392 28.33 -4.55 6.03
CA GLN A 392 29.79 -4.61 6.01
C GLN A 392 30.35 -5.99 5.63
N ASP A 393 29.57 -7.05 5.86
CA ASP A 393 29.97 -8.43 5.54
C ASP A 393 28.73 -9.23 5.10
N LEU A 394 28.61 -9.49 3.79
CA LEU A 394 27.53 -10.28 3.22
C LEU A 394 27.75 -11.79 3.30
N ASN A 395 28.92 -12.27 3.79
CA ASN A 395 29.19 -13.70 3.88
C ASN A 395 28.13 -14.49 4.65
N PRO A 396 27.60 -14.03 5.81
CA PRO A 396 26.54 -14.74 6.51
C PRO A 396 25.28 -14.96 5.67
N LEU A 397 24.95 -13.99 4.82
CA LEU A 397 23.78 -14.03 3.95
C LEU A 397 24.00 -15.03 2.80
N PHE A 398 25.16 -15.01 2.14
CA PHE A 398 25.52 -15.98 1.11
C PHE A 398 25.67 -17.39 1.67
N GLU A 399 26.26 -17.55 2.85
CA GLU A 399 26.35 -18.85 3.51
C GLU A 399 24.98 -19.46 3.80
N LEU A 400 24.04 -18.63 4.30
CA LEU A 400 22.67 -19.07 4.54
C LEU A 400 22.01 -19.57 3.26
N LEU A 401 22.09 -18.80 2.17
CA LEU A 401 21.45 -19.11 0.91
C LEU A 401 22.13 -20.28 0.15
N ALA A 402 23.44 -20.46 0.30
CA ALA A 402 24.19 -21.57 -0.31
C ALA A 402 24.09 -22.90 0.49
N LYS A 403 23.63 -22.86 1.74
CA LYS A 403 23.53 -24.04 2.61
C LYS A 403 22.78 -25.24 2.02
N PRO A 404 21.65 -25.06 1.29
CA PRO A 404 20.98 -26.17 0.62
C PRO A 404 21.86 -26.87 -0.44
N MET A 405 22.65 -26.12 -1.20
CA MET A 405 23.55 -26.68 -2.22
C MET A 405 24.70 -27.49 -1.61
N ARG A 406 25.26 -27.03 -0.48
CA ARG A 406 26.32 -27.77 0.23
C ARG A 406 25.86 -29.14 0.75
N ARG A 407 24.55 -29.37 0.92
CA ARG A 407 24.00 -30.69 1.34
C ARG A 407 23.91 -31.68 0.19
N LEU A 408 24.04 -31.23 -1.06
CA LEU A 408 24.02 -32.06 -2.25
C LEU A 408 25.42 -32.49 -2.70
N MET A 409 26.45 -31.88 -2.17
CA MET A 409 27.88 -32.21 -2.36
C MET A 409 28.36 -33.11 -1.23
#